data_dd23eeaf067a7d39e0b2eae1a70ef691
#
_entry.id   dd23eeaf067a7d39e0b2eae1a70ef691
#
_cell.length_a   1.000
_cell.length_b   1.000
_cell.length_c   1.000
_cell.angle_alpha   90.00
_cell.angle_beta   90.00
_cell.angle_gamma   90.00
#
_symmetry.space_group_name_H-M   'P 1'
#
loop_
_entity.id
_entity.type
_entity.pdbx_description
1 polymer ?
#
loop_
_entity_poly.entity_id
_entity_poly.type
_entity_poly.pdbx_seq_one_letter_code
_entity_poly.pdbx_strand_id
1 'polypeptide(L)'
;MSAEELTDRIQKAIANPITHDDGFDIHEALREILSSVGLHPTDSGGKITFIGSDPIVPSIMRLGAVPALGMTAKSVALAALWRHRGGEGQDITMDLRKAPHRLCPFYDKKWELLNGYPGGTPSDPANPLGFDFYQARDGRWVMPLNPYPKIKNSVYKLLRTWPDKQAVADAVAQWNAADLERAGEQAGVVMPMLRTTEELLREPAYQYIAREPLIRIEKIGDSAPEPLPGAADQPLSGVRALGMGHVIAGAGVGRDLAQHGADVLNIWRPNELEHDSTYNTANVGVRSTTIDPYGPEGRAKIRALLRDADIFYANRRPGYLEKIGLSAEEAAAERPGIIHVSVTLAGESGPWMHRVGFDQTAGALSGIMLMEGADGVAAEPTSTPALPYISVVNDYVLSWLATTGTLAALMRRATDGGSYRVTLNLTRIATWILSLGVFDRDYAHEVALNPDPDSPHAYLDPDTFTADTPLGHYQGVTDQVTMSRTPGRFRYVLLPRGGSAPVWLPRHS
;
A
#
# COMPACT_ATOMS: atom_id res chain seq x y z
N MET A 1 3.72 -17.72 -8.18
CA MET A 1 4.49 -17.18 -9.36
C MET A 1 5.96 -17.21 -9.04
N SER A 2 6.79 -17.89 -9.81
CA SER A 2 8.26 -17.91 -9.70
C SER A 2 8.87 -16.61 -10.23
N ALA A 3 10.17 -16.37 -9.95
CA ALA A 3 10.89 -15.20 -10.49
C ALA A 3 10.97 -15.24 -12.03
N GLU A 4 11.18 -16.42 -12.62
CA GLU A 4 11.21 -16.63 -14.06
C GLU A 4 9.84 -16.35 -14.70
N GLU A 5 8.78 -16.91 -14.13
CA GLU A 5 7.42 -16.68 -14.61
C GLU A 5 7.03 -15.19 -14.53
N LEU A 6 7.39 -14.50 -13.44
CA LEU A 6 7.16 -13.06 -13.30
C LEU A 6 7.86 -12.28 -14.41
N THR A 7 9.15 -12.60 -14.66
CA THR A 7 9.95 -11.94 -15.69
C THR A 7 9.37 -12.17 -17.07
N ASP A 8 8.99 -13.40 -17.39
CA ASP A 8 8.38 -13.76 -18.69
C ASP A 8 7.05 -13.02 -18.91
N ARG A 9 6.21 -12.93 -17.86
CA ARG A 9 4.93 -12.21 -17.95
C ARG A 9 5.15 -10.72 -18.20
N ILE A 10 6.10 -10.08 -17.48
CA ILE A 10 6.44 -8.68 -17.70
C ILE A 10 6.97 -8.45 -19.12
N GLN A 11 7.90 -9.27 -19.59
CA GLN A 11 8.46 -9.16 -20.94
C GLN A 11 7.38 -9.32 -22.01
N LYS A 12 6.47 -10.28 -21.84
CA LYS A 12 5.32 -10.47 -22.76
C LYS A 12 4.38 -9.27 -22.74
N ALA A 13 4.10 -8.71 -21.57
CA ALA A 13 3.22 -7.55 -21.43
C ALA A 13 3.76 -6.33 -22.20
N ILE A 14 5.07 -6.08 -22.10
CA ILE A 14 5.71 -4.95 -22.78
C ILE A 14 5.84 -5.22 -24.30
N ALA A 15 6.20 -6.43 -24.69
CA ALA A 15 6.35 -6.79 -26.10
C ALA A 15 5.01 -6.83 -26.85
N ASN A 16 3.90 -7.02 -26.18
CA ASN A 16 2.57 -7.15 -26.74
C ASN A 16 1.56 -6.32 -25.95
N PRO A 17 1.61 -4.98 -26.04
CA PRO A 17 0.64 -4.14 -25.38
C PRO A 17 -0.77 -4.42 -25.87
N ILE A 18 -1.73 -4.31 -24.95
CA ILE A 18 -3.13 -4.66 -25.17
C ILE A 18 -3.81 -3.54 -25.94
N THR A 19 -4.33 -3.84 -27.13
CA THR A 19 -4.98 -2.90 -28.06
C THR A 19 -6.47 -3.17 -28.26
N HIS A 20 -7.04 -4.11 -27.51
CA HIS A 20 -8.46 -4.51 -27.58
C HIS A 20 -8.84 -5.22 -26.27
N ASP A 21 -10.11 -5.53 -26.08
CA ASP A 21 -10.53 -6.39 -24.96
C ASP A 21 -9.85 -7.75 -25.07
N ASP A 22 -8.96 -8.04 -24.14
CA ASP A 22 -8.15 -9.26 -24.10
C ASP A 22 -8.79 -10.40 -23.30
N GLY A 23 -10.01 -10.19 -22.78
CA GLY A 23 -10.72 -11.19 -21.98
C GLY A 23 -10.00 -11.52 -20.68
N PHE A 24 -9.39 -10.54 -20.00
CA PHE A 24 -8.65 -10.73 -18.76
C PHE A 24 -9.44 -11.49 -17.69
N ASP A 25 -8.94 -12.67 -17.28
CA ASP A 25 -9.59 -13.49 -16.25
C ASP A 25 -9.24 -12.99 -14.84
N ILE A 26 -10.05 -12.07 -14.32
CA ILE A 26 -9.89 -11.52 -12.98
C ILE A 26 -10.10 -12.56 -11.88
N HIS A 27 -10.91 -13.61 -12.10
CA HIS A 27 -11.10 -14.69 -11.14
C HIS A 27 -9.85 -15.55 -11.01
N GLU A 28 -9.17 -15.80 -12.12
CA GLU A 28 -7.88 -16.50 -12.13
C GLU A 28 -6.81 -15.69 -11.40
N ALA A 29 -6.70 -14.38 -11.68
CA ALA A 29 -5.78 -13.50 -10.99
C ALA A 29 -6.04 -13.45 -9.47
N LEU A 30 -7.31 -13.42 -9.05
CA LEU A 30 -7.69 -13.51 -7.63
C LEU A 30 -7.27 -14.86 -7.02
N ARG A 31 -7.48 -15.96 -7.75
CA ARG A 31 -7.08 -17.30 -7.31
C ARG A 31 -5.56 -17.41 -7.10
N GLU A 32 -4.75 -16.83 -7.99
CA GLU A 32 -3.29 -16.79 -7.84
C GLU A 32 -2.86 -16.06 -6.56
N ILE A 33 -3.47 -14.90 -6.27
CA ILE A 33 -3.18 -14.14 -5.04
C ILE A 33 -3.50 -14.98 -3.81
N LEU A 34 -4.72 -15.50 -3.71
CA LEU A 34 -5.20 -16.25 -2.56
C LEU A 34 -4.41 -17.55 -2.34
N SER A 35 -4.10 -18.27 -3.42
CA SER A 35 -3.30 -19.51 -3.34
C SER A 35 -1.90 -19.25 -2.78
N SER A 36 -1.32 -18.09 -3.01
CA SER A 36 0.01 -17.73 -2.47
C SER A 36 0.05 -17.67 -0.94
N VAL A 37 -1.09 -17.48 -0.29
CA VAL A 37 -1.24 -17.46 1.17
C VAL A 37 -1.99 -18.67 1.74
N GLY A 38 -2.31 -19.67 0.89
CA GLY A 38 -3.00 -20.89 1.28
C GLY A 38 -4.52 -20.71 1.41
N LEU A 39 -5.09 -19.71 0.72
CA LEU A 39 -6.53 -19.49 0.63
C LEU A 39 -7.03 -19.79 -0.78
N HIS A 40 -8.35 -19.92 -0.92
CA HIS A 40 -9.04 -20.13 -2.18
C HIS A 40 -10.28 -19.23 -2.28
N PRO A 41 -10.72 -18.79 -3.49
CA PRO A 41 -11.95 -18.01 -3.63
C PRO A 41 -13.18 -18.62 -2.95
N THR A 42 -13.29 -19.95 -2.93
CA THR A 42 -14.39 -20.67 -2.24
C THR A 42 -14.39 -20.55 -0.72
N ASP A 43 -13.31 -20.05 -0.11
CA ASP A 43 -13.24 -19.84 1.33
C ASP A 43 -14.17 -18.71 1.79
N SER A 44 -14.66 -17.85 0.89
CA SER A 44 -15.74 -16.91 1.18
C SER A 44 -17.04 -17.62 1.56
N GLY A 45 -17.25 -18.87 1.08
CA GLY A 45 -18.47 -19.63 1.26
C GLY A 45 -19.67 -19.13 0.48
N GLY A 46 -19.47 -18.16 -0.43
CA GLY A 46 -20.49 -17.58 -1.31
C GLY A 46 -19.95 -17.26 -2.70
N LYS A 47 -20.73 -16.52 -3.47
CA LYS A 47 -20.38 -16.11 -4.84
C LYS A 47 -19.51 -14.87 -4.82
N ILE A 48 -18.46 -14.85 -5.67
CA ILE A 48 -17.66 -13.65 -5.95
C ILE A 48 -18.07 -13.13 -7.32
N THR A 49 -18.42 -11.84 -7.39
CA THR A 49 -18.88 -11.18 -8.61
C THR A 49 -18.04 -9.93 -8.86
N PHE A 50 -17.50 -9.82 -10.07
CA PHE A 50 -16.88 -8.60 -10.58
C PHE A 50 -17.77 -7.96 -11.63
N ILE A 51 -17.83 -6.63 -11.63
CA ILE A 51 -18.63 -5.82 -12.58
C ILE A 51 -17.68 -4.83 -13.25
N GLY A 52 -17.80 -4.66 -14.56
CA GLY A 52 -16.91 -3.79 -15.33
C GLY A 52 -15.66 -4.49 -15.84
N SER A 53 -14.92 -3.81 -16.71
CA SER A 53 -13.70 -4.28 -17.36
C SER A 53 -12.76 -3.12 -17.63
N ASP A 54 -11.45 -3.33 -17.44
CA ASP A 54 -10.44 -2.34 -17.80
C ASP A 54 -10.33 -2.15 -19.33
N PRO A 55 -9.91 -0.96 -19.80
CA PRO A 55 -9.51 0.23 -19.01
C PRO A 55 -10.70 1.02 -18.48
N ILE A 56 -10.67 1.35 -17.18
CA ILE A 56 -11.65 2.25 -16.53
C ILE A 56 -11.17 3.69 -16.58
N VAL A 57 -9.89 3.91 -16.36
CA VAL A 57 -9.21 5.21 -16.42
C VAL A 57 -8.06 5.16 -17.41
N PRO A 58 -7.67 6.29 -18.05
CA PRO A 58 -6.61 6.32 -19.06
C PRO A 58 -5.24 6.11 -18.42
N SER A 59 -4.81 4.86 -18.39
CA SER A 59 -3.52 4.42 -17.83
C SER A 59 -3.06 3.16 -18.57
N ILE A 60 -1.75 2.98 -18.67
CA ILE A 60 -1.18 1.73 -19.20
C ILE A 60 -1.44 0.53 -18.28
N MET A 61 -1.82 0.78 -17.03
CA MET A 61 -2.10 -0.24 -16.01
C MET A 61 -3.59 -0.58 -15.94
N ARG A 62 -3.91 -1.79 -15.46
CA ARG A 62 -5.28 -2.22 -15.15
C ARG A 62 -5.78 -1.60 -13.84
N LEU A 63 -6.05 -0.30 -13.83
CA LEU A 63 -6.41 0.44 -12.61
C LEU A 63 -7.85 0.19 -12.12
N GLY A 64 -8.66 -0.55 -12.85
CA GLY A 64 -9.91 -1.13 -12.35
C GLY A 64 -9.65 -2.46 -11.64
N ALA A 65 -8.94 -3.40 -12.30
CA ALA A 65 -8.70 -4.75 -11.78
C ALA A 65 -7.70 -4.77 -10.61
N VAL A 66 -6.64 -3.98 -10.63
CA VAL A 66 -5.59 -3.98 -9.60
C VAL A 66 -6.16 -3.66 -8.20
N PRO A 67 -6.89 -2.55 -7.97
CA PRO A 67 -7.53 -2.31 -6.69
C PRO A 67 -8.65 -3.30 -6.38
N ALA A 68 -9.42 -3.73 -7.38
CA ALA A 68 -10.48 -4.72 -7.22
C ALA A 68 -9.92 -6.06 -6.69
N LEU A 69 -8.81 -6.53 -7.24
CA LEU A 69 -8.12 -7.74 -6.80
C LEU A 69 -7.63 -7.62 -5.35
N GLY A 70 -6.97 -6.52 -5.00
CA GLY A 70 -6.47 -6.30 -3.64
C GLY A 70 -7.59 -6.29 -2.59
N MET A 71 -8.65 -5.52 -2.84
CA MET A 71 -9.80 -5.41 -1.94
C MET A 71 -10.59 -6.72 -1.86
N THR A 72 -10.78 -7.43 -2.98
CA THR A 72 -11.49 -8.72 -2.99
C THR A 72 -10.68 -9.81 -2.30
N ALA A 73 -9.37 -9.88 -2.49
CA ALA A 73 -8.52 -10.85 -1.78
C ALA A 73 -8.60 -10.65 -0.26
N LYS A 74 -8.55 -9.39 0.22
CA LYS A 74 -8.78 -9.04 1.61
C LYS A 74 -10.17 -9.51 2.09
N SER A 75 -11.20 -9.25 1.29
CA SER A 75 -12.58 -9.61 1.64
C SER A 75 -12.81 -11.13 1.72
N VAL A 76 -12.19 -11.91 0.82
CA VAL A 76 -12.19 -13.38 0.91
C VAL A 76 -11.49 -13.86 2.18
N ALA A 77 -10.32 -13.29 2.51
CA ALA A 77 -9.61 -13.67 3.74
C ALA A 77 -10.41 -13.31 5.01
N LEU A 78 -11.13 -12.18 5.02
CA LEU A 78 -12.06 -11.81 6.09
C LEU A 78 -13.24 -12.78 6.19
N ALA A 79 -13.83 -13.17 5.07
CA ALA A 79 -14.93 -14.14 5.04
C ALA A 79 -14.46 -15.53 5.49
N ALA A 80 -13.27 -15.96 5.09
CA ALA A 80 -12.63 -17.19 5.55
C ALA A 80 -12.42 -17.18 7.07
N LEU A 81 -11.87 -16.09 7.61
CA LEU A 81 -11.68 -15.90 9.05
C LEU A 81 -13.02 -15.90 9.80
N TRP A 82 -14.04 -15.25 9.25
CA TRP A 82 -15.39 -15.24 9.79
C TRP A 82 -15.97 -16.64 9.89
N ARG A 83 -15.82 -17.44 8.83
CA ARG A 83 -16.23 -18.86 8.83
C ARG A 83 -15.41 -19.70 9.81
N HIS A 84 -14.12 -19.44 9.93
CA HIS A 84 -13.26 -20.10 10.93
C HIS A 84 -13.75 -19.85 12.37
N ARG A 85 -14.41 -18.71 12.62
CA ARG A 85 -15.06 -18.37 13.89
C ARG A 85 -16.50 -18.90 14.03
N GLY A 86 -16.97 -19.72 13.10
CA GLY A 86 -18.31 -20.30 13.11
C GLY A 86 -19.38 -19.45 12.40
N GLY A 87 -19.00 -18.39 11.70
CA GLY A 87 -19.91 -17.58 10.89
C GLY A 87 -20.31 -18.26 9.58
N GLU A 88 -21.38 -17.76 8.95
CA GLU A 88 -21.85 -18.25 7.66
C GLU A 88 -21.00 -17.76 6.50
N GLY A 89 -21.07 -18.48 5.37
CA GLY A 89 -20.52 -18.02 4.10
C GLY A 89 -21.22 -16.76 3.59
N GLN A 90 -20.54 -15.99 2.72
CA GLN A 90 -21.06 -14.72 2.23
C GLN A 90 -20.63 -14.42 0.80
N ASP A 91 -21.51 -13.72 0.09
CA ASP A 91 -21.24 -13.20 -1.24
C ASP A 91 -20.38 -11.95 -1.16
N ILE A 92 -19.52 -11.78 -2.17
CA ILE A 92 -18.64 -10.61 -2.33
C ILE A 92 -18.86 -10.04 -3.72
N THR A 93 -19.19 -8.76 -3.80
CA THR A 93 -19.36 -8.05 -5.08
C THR A 93 -18.40 -6.87 -5.14
N MET A 94 -17.69 -6.75 -6.25
CA MET A 94 -16.75 -5.69 -6.55
C MET A 94 -17.07 -5.08 -7.90
N ASP A 95 -17.27 -3.75 -7.93
CA ASP A 95 -17.44 -2.99 -9.16
C ASP A 95 -16.12 -2.30 -9.53
N LEU A 96 -15.48 -2.76 -10.61
CA LEU A 96 -14.22 -2.22 -11.12
C LEU A 96 -14.37 -0.75 -11.52
N ARG A 97 -15.57 -0.34 -11.93
CA ARG A 97 -15.87 1.03 -12.37
C ARG A 97 -15.80 2.06 -11.24
N LYS A 98 -15.84 1.59 -9.98
CA LYS A 98 -15.72 2.40 -8.76
C LYS A 98 -14.41 2.15 -8.02
N ALA A 99 -13.80 0.99 -8.20
CA ALA A 99 -12.61 0.55 -7.47
C ALA A 99 -11.44 1.55 -7.51
N PRO A 100 -11.15 2.24 -8.64
CA PRO A 100 -10.04 3.20 -8.71
C PRO A 100 -10.16 4.36 -7.72
N HIS A 101 -11.35 4.78 -7.32
CA HIS A 101 -11.54 5.84 -6.33
C HIS A 101 -10.99 5.49 -4.95
N ARG A 102 -10.77 4.21 -4.65
CA ARG A 102 -10.15 3.80 -3.38
C ARG A 102 -8.63 3.90 -3.43
N LEU A 103 -8.05 4.05 -4.60
CA LEU A 103 -6.67 4.46 -4.79
C LEU A 103 -6.59 5.98 -4.64
N CYS A 104 -5.86 6.48 -3.66
CA CYS A 104 -5.61 7.91 -3.48
C CYS A 104 -6.86 8.82 -3.47
N PRO A 105 -7.89 8.56 -2.64
CA PRO A 105 -9.17 9.26 -2.68
C PRO A 105 -9.09 10.76 -2.36
N PHE A 106 -7.99 11.23 -1.80
CA PHE A 106 -7.72 12.64 -1.53
C PHE A 106 -7.20 13.42 -2.75
N TYR A 107 -6.75 12.70 -3.80
CA TYR A 107 -6.10 13.34 -4.96
C TYR A 107 -7.06 14.19 -5.77
N ASP A 108 -8.28 13.70 -5.99
CA ASP A 108 -9.33 14.43 -6.73
C ASP A 108 -9.83 15.67 -5.99
N LYS A 109 -9.50 15.82 -4.70
CA LYS A 109 -9.99 16.91 -3.83
C LYS A 109 -11.53 17.01 -3.77
N LYS A 110 -12.22 15.93 -4.05
CA LYS A 110 -13.67 15.84 -4.22
C LYS A 110 -14.32 14.85 -3.25
N TRP A 111 -13.66 13.72 -2.99
CA TRP A 111 -14.31 12.60 -2.34
C TRP A 111 -13.94 12.43 -0.85
N GLU A 112 -12.75 12.86 -0.47
CA GLU A 112 -12.28 12.81 0.91
C GLU A 112 -12.12 14.22 1.46
N LEU A 113 -13.03 14.59 2.35
CA LEU A 113 -13.20 15.96 2.82
C LEU A 113 -13.29 16.00 4.35
N LEU A 114 -12.76 17.05 4.95
CA LEU A 114 -12.97 17.40 6.36
C LEU A 114 -13.60 18.80 6.42
N ASN A 115 -14.80 18.90 7.02
CA ASN A 115 -15.61 20.14 7.03
C ASN A 115 -15.87 20.72 5.63
N GLY A 116 -16.01 19.84 4.62
CA GLY A 116 -16.22 20.22 3.23
C GLY A 116 -14.97 20.63 2.46
N TYR A 117 -13.79 20.54 3.06
CA TYR A 117 -12.51 20.91 2.44
C TYR A 117 -11.58 19.70 2.28
N PRO A 118 -10.87 19.60 1.15
CA PRO A 118 -9.84 18.58 0.97
C PRO A 118 -8.60 18.89 1.83
N GLY A 119 -7.92 17.85 2.31
CA GLY A 119 -6.63 17.99 2.99
C GLY A 119 -5.52 18.51 2.07
N GLY A 120 -4.52 19.21 2.64
CA GLY A 120 -3.30 19.56 1.94
C GLY A 120 -2.52 18.31 1.51
N THR A 121 -2.01 18.27 0.29
CA THR A 121 -1.34 17.10 -0.29
C THR A 121 0.14 17.36 -0.59
N PRO A 122 0.99 16.32 -0.62
CA PRO A 122 2.36 16.44 -1.13
C PRO A 122 2.43 16.88 -2.59
N SER A 123 1.35 16.70 -3.35
CA SER A 123 1.22 17.09 -4.75
C SER A 123 0.92 18.58 -4.97
N ASP A 124 1.02 19.41 -3.94
CA ASP A 124 0.88 20.86 -4.10
C ASP A 124 1.86 21.36 -5.17
N PRO A 125 1.38 22.02 -6.24
CA PRO A 125 2.23 22.54 -7.31
C PRO A 125 3.34 23.48 -6.86
N ALA A 126 3.19 24.10 -5.68
CA ALA A 126 4.23 24.94 -5.11
C ALA A 126 5.37 24.15 -4.43
N ASN A 127 5.21 22.83 -4.22
CA ASN A 127 6.22 21.98 -3.59
C ASN A 127 7.20 21.40 -4.63
N PRO A 128 8.44 21.89 -4.74
CA PRO A 128 9.40 21.42 -5.75
C PRO A 128 9.90 19.98 -5.51
N LEU A 129 9.64 19.40 -4.35
CA LEU A 129 9.98 18.02 -3.99
C LEU A 129 8.69 17.18 -3.76
N GLY A 130 7.64 17.52 -4.51
CA GLY A 130 6.38 16.80 -4.61
C GLY A 130 6.37 15.81 -5.78
N PHE A 131 5.27 15.79 -6.53
CA PHE A 131 5.06 14.88 -7.67
C PHE A 131 5.60 15.48 -8.99
N ASP A 132 6.85 15.95 -8.97
CA ASP A 132 7.52 16.58 -10.11
C ASP A 132 8.68 15.72 -10.62
N PHE A 133 8.92 15.81 -11.94
CA PHE A 133 10.06 15.23 -12.60
C PHE A 133 11.06 16.31 -12.98
N TYR A 134 12.35 16.02 -12.84
CA TYR A 134 13.43 16.92 -13.23
C TYR A 134 14.40 16.23 -14.17
N GLN A 135 14.76 16.92 -15.25
CA GLN A 135 15.68 16.38 -16.25
C GLN A 135 17.14 16.63 -15.82
N ALA A 136 17.93 15.56 -15.79
CA ALA A 136 19.37 15.61 -15.52
C ALA A 136 20.16 15.98 -16.78
N ARG A 137 21.46 16.26 -16.62
CA ARG A 137 22.37 16.69 -17.69
C ARG A 137 22.46 15.68 -18.85
N ASP A 138 22.34 14.40 -18.55
CA ASP A 138 22.37 13.31 -19.53
C ASP A 138 21.02 13.04 -20.23
N GLY A 139 20.04 13.94 -20.04
CA GLY A 139 18.70 13.84 -20.62
C GLY A 139 17.76 12.89 -19.87
N ARG A 140 18.23 12.15 -18.91
CA ARG A 140 17.39 11.26 -18.08
C ARG A 140 16.64 12.05 -17.02
N TRP A 141 15.66 11.40 -16.41
CA TRP A 141 14.78 12.03 -15.42
C TRP A 141 14.99 11.44 -14.02
N VAL A 142 14.79 12.29 -13.03
CA VAL A 142 14.70 11.91 -11.62
C VAL A 142 13.40 12.44 -11.01
N MET A 143 12.88 11.73 -9.98
CA MET A 143 11.68 12.14 -9.25
C MET A 143 12.01 12.29 -7.74
N PRO A 144 12.44 13.46 -7.28
CA PRO A 144 12.87 13.67 -5.90
C PRO A 144 11.69 13.92 -4.96
N LEU A 145 10.82 12.93 -4.76
CA LEU A 145 9.69 13.04 -3.83
C LEU A 145 10.17 13.00 -2.38
N ASN A 146 10.28 14.16 -1.74
CA ASN A 146 10.74 14.31 -0.37
C ASN A 146 9.85 15.27 0.44
N PRO A 147 8.60 14.89 0.77
CA PRO A 147 7.62 15.83 1.34
C PRO A 147 7.86 16.12 2.83
N TYR A 148 8.61 15.29 3.56
CA TYR A 148 8.82 15.43 4.99
C TYR A 148 10.04 16.31 5.31
N PRO A 149 9.98 17.20 6.35
CA PRO A 149 10.98 18.24 6.58
C PRO A 149 12.43 17.75 6.64
N LYS A 150 12.68 16.62 7.30
CA LYS A 150 14.05 16.09 7.44
C LYS A 150 14.67 15.72 6.09
N ILE A 151 13.95 14.92 5.27
CA ILE A 151 14.45 14.48 3.97
C ILE A 151 14.44 15.65 2.96
N LYS A 152 13.43 16.52 3.01
CA LYS A 152 13.35 17.74 2.22
C LYS A 152 14.59 18.62 2.42
N ASN A 153 14.96 18.92 3.65
CA ASN A 153 16.14 19.72 3.97
C ASN A 153 17.45 19.02 3.53
N SER A 154 17.49 17.70 3.58
CA SER A 154 18.65 16.93 3.12
C SER A 154 18.80 17.01 1.60
N VAL A 155 17.71 17.03 0.83
CA VAL A 155 17.76 17.24 -0.64
C VAL A 155 18.30 18.62 -0.98
N TYR A 156 17.79 19.68 -0.34
CA TYR A 156 18.30 21.03 -0.61
C TYR A 156 19.79 21.19 -0.28
N LYS A 157 20.28 20.52 0.77
CA LYS A 157 21.72 20.46 1.06
C LYS A 157 22.51 19.70 0.01
N LEU A 158 22.00 18.54 -0.45
CA LEU A 158 22.63 17.73 -1.49
C LEU A 158 22.76 18.50 -2.79
N LEU A 159 21.68 19.12 -3.23
CA LEU A 159 21.61 19.91 -4.47
C LEU A 159 22.21 21.30 -4.34
N ARG A 160 22.52 21.77 -3.12
CA ARG A 160 22.97 23.14 -2.82
C ARG A 160 22.03 24.19 -3.39
N THR A 161 20.72 24.01 -3.16
CA THR A 161 19.65 24.85 -3.70
C THR A 161 18.64 25.22 -2.62
N TRP A 162 17.59 25.93 -2.98
CA TRP A 162 16.50 26.38 -2.10
C TRP A 162 15.14 25.91 -2.63
N PRO A 163 14.03 26.08 -1.86
CA PRO A 163 12.71 25.56 -2.23
C PRO A 163 12.02 26.38 -3.34
N ASP A 164 12.56 26.27 -4.54
CA ASP A 164 12.03 26.83 -5.77
C ASP A 164 12.19 25.82 -6.89
N LYS A 165 11.16 25.64 -7.75
CA LYS A 165 11.16 24.61 -8.80
C LYS A 165 12.26 24.82 -9.83
N GLN A 166 12.46 26.06 -10.28
CA GLN A 166 13.50 26.34 -11.26
C GLN A 166 14.88 26.13 -10.66
N ALA A 167 15.10 26.57 -9.41
CA ALA A 167 16.37 26.36 -8.72
C ALA A 167 16.70 24.87 -8.51
N VAL A 168 15.68 24.05 -8.23
CA VAL A 168 15.84 22.57 -8.16
C VAL A 168 16.15 22.00 -9.55
N ALA A 169 15.44 22.44 -10.60
CA ALA A 169 15.70 22.00 -11.98
C ALA A 169 17.12 22.35 -12.43
N ASP A 170 17.57 23.59 -12.20
CA ASP A 170 18.91 24.04 -12.53
C ASP A 170 20.00 23.25 -11.79
N ALA A 171 19.75 22.90 -10.53
CA ALA A 171 20.67 22.11 -9.72
C ALA A 171 20.73 20.64 -10.19
N VAL A 172 19.60 20.03 -10.51
CA VAL A 172 19.52 18.65 -11.05
C VAL A 172 20.22 18.56 -12.41
N ALA A 173 20.06 19.56 -13.27
CA ALA A 173 20.71 19.64 -14.60
C ALA A 173 22.24 19.67 -14.54
N GLN A 174 22.86 19.86 -13.38
CA GLN A 174 24.31 19.74 -13.22
C GLN A 174 24.80 18.30 -13.03
N TRP A 175 23.90 17.35 -12.79
CA TRP A 175 24.22 15.95 -12.48
C TRP A 175 23.85 15.04 -13.64
N ASN A 176 24.59 13.91 -13.79
CA ASN A 176 24.03 12.76 -14.48
C ASN A 176 23.05 12.04 -13.53
N ALA A 177 21.97 11.51 -14.04
CA ALA A 177 20.89 10.96 -13.21
C ALA A 177 21.37 9.81 -12.28
N ALA A 178 22.20 8.91 -12.79
CA ALA A 178 22.75 7.80 -12.01
C ALA A 178 23.70 8.25 -10.88
N ASP A 179 24.47 9.34 -11.09
CA ASP A 179 25.35 9.89 -10.06
C ASP A 179 24.52 10.59 -8.98
N LEU A 180 23.46 11.30 -9.38
CA LEU A 180 22.54 11.96 -8.46
C LEU A 180 21.75 10.94 -7.62
N GLU A 181 21.26 9.86 -8.23
CA GLU A 181 20.58 8.76 -7.52
C GLU A 181 21.50 8.17 -6.44
N ARG A 182 22.75 7.88 -6.77
CA ARG A 182 23.76 7.33 -5.85
C ARG A 182 24.07 8.30 -4.70
N ALA A 183 24.22 9.58 -5.01
CA ALA A 183 24.42 10.62 -4.00
C ALA A 183 23.20 10.77 -3.08
N GLY A 184 21.98 10.62 -3.63
CA GLY A 184 20.73 10.61 -2.89
C GLY A 184 20.64 9.44 -1.92
N GLU A 185 21.02 8.24 -2.34
CA GLU A 185 21.09 7.05 -1.46
C GLU A 185 22.03 7.28 -0.27
N GLN A 186 23.23 7.80 -0.54
CA GLN A 186 24.22 8.12 0.51
C GLN A 186 23.70 9.19 1.48
N ALA A 187 22.92 10.16 0.99
CA ALA A 187 22.30 11.20 1.80
C ALA A 187 21.04 10.73 2.52
N GLY A 188 20.54 9.52 2.24
CA GLY A 188 19.32 8.94 2.82
C GLY A 188 18.04 9.67 2.38
N VAL A 189 18.01 10.18 1.14
CA VAL A 189 16.88 10.88 0.53
C VAL A 189 16.34 10.10 -0.66
N VAL A 190 15.11 10.43 -1.08
CA VAL A 190 14.47 9.86 -2.25
C VAL A 190 14.93 10.62 -3.49
N MET A 191 15.63 9.95 -4.39
CA MET A 191 16.17 10.52 -5.61
C MET A 191 16.28 9.46 -6.72
N PRO A 192 15.20 8.71 -7.01
CA PRO A 192 15.26 7.66 -8.02
C PRO A 192 15.47 8.25 -9.41
N MET A 193 16.40 7.67 -10.16
CA MET A 193 16.45 7.82 -11.61
C MET A 193 15.31 6.99 -12.20
N LEU A 194 14.58 7.56 -13.14
CA LEU A 194 13.57 6.82 -13.88
C LEU A 194 14.24 5.79 -14.81
N ARG A 195 13.69 4.58 -14.78
CA ARG A 195 14.17 3.46 -15.59
C ARG A 195 13.11 3.03 -16.59
N THR A 196 13.52 2.47 -17.70
CA THR A 196 12.62 1.61 -18.48
C THR A 196 12.44 0.29 -17.74
N THR A 197 11.42 -0.48 -18.11
CA THR A 197 11.21 -1.80 -17.50
C THR A 197 12.34 -2.76 -17.87
N GLU A 198 12.88 -2.69 -19.08
CA GLU A 198 14.04 -3.49 -19.50
C GLU A 198 15.29 -3.15 -18.68
N GLU A 199 15.47 -1.88 -18.28
CA GLU A 199 16.55 -1.49 -17.38
C GLU A 199 16.36 -2.10 -15.99
N LEU A 200 15.13 -2.05 -15.44
CA LEU A 200 14.82 -2.72 -14.18
C LEU A 200 15.16 -4.21 -14.22
N LEU A 201 14.72 -4.91 -15.28
CA LEU A 201 14.97 -6.36 -15.41
C LEU A 201 16.46 -6.74 -15.46
N ARG A 202 17.34 -5.78 -15.83
CA ARG A 202 18.81 -5.95 -15.82
C ARG A 202 19.46 -5.52 -14.52
N GLU A 203 18.74 -4.81 -13.64
CA GLU A 203 19.30 -4.37 -12.34
C GLU A 203 19.61 -5.57 -11.44
N PRO A 204 20.78 -5.59 -10.78
CA PRO A 204 21.10 -6.67 -9.83
C PRO A 204 20.04 -6.80 -8.71
N ALA A 205 19.40 -5.70 -8.33
CA ALA A 205 18.35 -5.70 -7.31
C ALA A 205 17.09 -6.45 -7.75
N TYR A 206 16.78 -6.47 -9.06
CA TYR A 206 15.59 -7.14 -9.57
C TYR A 206 15.55 -8.63 -9.23
N GLN A 207 16.68 -9.33 -9.24
CA GLN A 207 16.75 -10.75 -8.90
C GLN A 207 16.28 -11.02 -7.45
N TYR A 208 16.54 -10.09 -6.54
CA TYR A 208 16.08 -10.20 -5.15
C TYR A 208 14.57 -9.90 -5.06
N ILE A 209 14.10 -8.86 -5.73
CA ILE A 209 12.69 -8.47 -5.77
C ILE A 209 11.84 -9.57 -6.42
N ALA A 210 12.28 -10.14 -7.54
CA ALA A 210 11.53 -11.16 -8.28
C ALA A 210 11.43 -12.50 -7.53
N ARG A 211 12.40 -12.83 -6.67
CA ARG A 211 12.36 -14.04 -5.84
C ARG A 211 11.42 -13.93 -4.65
N GLU A 212 11.11 -12.71 -4.21
CA GLU A 212 10.13 -12.52 -3.14
C GLU A 212 8.73 -12.89 -3.65
N PRO A 213 7.97 -13.70 -2.90
CA PRO A 213 6.56 -13.90 -3.22
C PRO A 213 5.81 -12.56 -3.08
N LEU A 214 4.65 -12.45 -3.75
CA LEU A 214 3.82 -11.25 -3.66
C LEU A 214 3.45 -10.93 -2.21
N ILE A 215 3.11 -11.97 -1.45
CA ILE A 215 2.85 -11.95 0.01
C ILE A 215 3.69 -13.07 0.63
N ARG A 216 4.66 -12.69 1.47
CA ARG A 216 5.49 -13.68 2.19
C ARG A 216 4.93 -13.88 3.58
N ILE A 217 4.67 -15.12 3.97
CA ILE A 217 4.29 -15.52 5.32
C ILE A 217 5.32 -16.56 5.80
N GLU A 218 6.01 -16.24 6.89
CA GLU A 218 7.07 -17.06 7.46
C GLU A 218 6.81 -17.31 8.96
N LYS A 219 6.92 -18.55 9.41
CA LYS A 219 6.86 -18.86 10.85
C LYS A 219 8.20 -18.47 11.48
N ILE A 220 8.17 -17.61 12.50
CA ILE A 220 9.36 -17.04 13.17
C ILE A 220 9.51 -17.47 14.63
N GLY A 221 8.58 -18.22 15.16
CA GLY A 221 8.64 -18.72 16.53
C GLY A 221 7.52 -19.72 16.82
N ASP A 222 7.72 -20.52 17.86
CA ASP A 222 6.72 -21.48 18.30
C ASP A 222 5.83 -20.91 19.41
N SER A 223 4.56 -21.27 19.38
CA SER A 223 3.58 -21.09 20.46
C SER A 223 2.51 -22.16 20.35
N ALA A 224 1.76 -22.36 21.41
CA ALA A 224 0.55 -23.17 21.33
C ALA A 224 -0.48 -22.52 20.36
N PRO A 225 -1.37 -23.31 19.75
CA PRO A 225 -2.51 -22.77 19.04
C PRO A 225 -3.31 -21.78 19.89
N GLU A 226 -3.69 -20.67 19.28
CA GLU A 226 -4.43 -19.59 19.95
C GLU A 226 -5.72 -19.31 19.16
N PRO A 227 -6.80 -20.06 19.44
CA PRO A 227 -8.07 -19.89 18.74
C PRO A 227 -8.63 -18.50 18.89
N LEU A 228 -9.21 -17.99 17.82
CA LEU A 228 -9.95 -16.74 17.88
C LEU A 228 -11.25 -16.93 18.66
N PRO A 229 -11.69 -15.94 19.46
CA PRO A 229 -12.97 -16.02 20.15
C PRO A 229 -14.12 -16.35 19.19
N GLY A 230 -15.10 -17.17 19.64
CA GLY A 230 -16.29 -17.51 18.86
C GLY A 230 -17.17 -16.30 18.55
N ALA A 231 -18.49 -16.46 18.59
CA ALA A 231 -19.49 -15.48 18.18
C ALA A 231 -19.07 -14.00 18.37
N ALA A 232 -19.13 -13.23 17.32
CA ALA A 232 -18.66 -11.84 17.28
C ALA A 232 -19.53 -11.01 16.33
N ASP A 233 -19.48 -9.69 16.47
CA ASP A 233 -20.19 -8.77 15.57
C ASP A 233 -19.50 -8.57 14.23
N GLN A 234 -18.17 -8.73 14.22
CA GLN A 234 -17.33 -8.55 13.03
C GLN A 234 -16.18 -9.57 13.00
N PRO A 235 -15.58 -9.85 11.84
CA PRO A 235 -14.54 -10.86 11.70
C PRO A 235 -13.37 -10.71 12.67
N LEU A 236 -12.96 -9.46 12.97
CA LEU A 236 -11.81 -9.15 13.84
C LEU A 236 -12.21 -8.63 15.23
N SER A 237 -13.48 -8.76 15.66
CA SER A 237 -13.86 -8.39 17.03
C SER A 237 -13.01 -9.14 18.04
N GLY A 238 -12.44 -8.39 19.01
CA GLY A 238 -11.55 -8.91 20.04
C GLY A 238 -10.08 -9.05 19.64
N VAL A 239 -9.72 -8.86 18.37
CA VAL A 239 -8.33 -8.78 17.89
C VAL A 239 -7.74 -7.42 18.20
N ARG A 240 -6.47 -7.39 18.64
CA ARG A 240 -5.72 -6.17 18.96
C ARG A 240 -4.53 -6.02 18.02
N ALA A 241 -4.41 -4.86 17.38
CA ALA A 241 -3.30 -4.55 16.49
C ALA A 241 -2.53 -3.32 16.96
N LEU A 242 -1.28 -3.52 17.33
CA LEU A 242 -0.34 -2.45 17.67
C LEU A 242 0.40 -2.00 16.41
N GLY A 243 0.40 -0.71 16.11
CA GLY A 243 0.98 -0.19 14.88
C GLY A 243 2.09 0.83 15.09
N MET A 244 3.00 0.88 14.14
CA MET A 244 3.91 1.99 13.86
C MET A 244 3.81 2.36 12.38
N GLY A 245 2.60 2.28 11.83
CA GLY A 245 2.28 2.65 10.45
C GLY A 245 2.38 4.15 10.22
N HIS A 246 2.90 4.52 9.07
CA HIS A 246 3.12 5.89 8.64
C HIS A 246 2.81 6.03 7.15
N VAL A 247 2.41 7.20 6.68
CA VAL A 247 1.97 7.47 5.31
C VAL A 247 0.74 6.61 4.96
N ILE A 248 0.82 5.71 3.99
CA ILE A 248 -0.32 4.94 3.48
C ILE A 248 -0.11 3.44 3.64
N ALA A 249 0.95 2.86 3.05
CA ALA A 249 1.11 1.41 2.96
C ALA A 249 1.05 0.69 4.32
N GLY A 250 1.76 1.19 5.33
CA GLY A 250 1.73 0.63 6.67
C GLY A 250 0.50 1.05 7.48
N ALA A 251 0.10 2.32 7.41
CA ALA A 251 -1.06 2.82 8.13
C ALA A 251 -2.36 2.21 7.60
N GLY A 252 -2.46 1.96 6.28
CA GLY A 252 -3.60 1.31 5.64
C GLY A 252 -3.89 -0.09 6.18
N VAL A 253 -2.89 -0.85 6.59
CA VAL A 253 -3.09 -2.14 7.30
C VAL A 253 -3.91 -1.92 8.57
N GLY A 254 -3.56 -0.91 9.38
CA GLY A 254 -4.32 -0.57 10.58
C GLY A 254 -5.76 -0.17 10.29
N ARG A 255 -5.98 0.63 9.24
CA ARG A 255 -7.31 1.02 8.78
C ARG A 255 -8.15 -0.20 8.37
N ASP A 256 -7.59 -1.09 7.59
CA ASP A 256 -8.27 -2.29 7.13
C ASP A 256 -8.67 -3.21 8.29
N LEU A 257 -7.78 -3.41 9.26
CA LEU A 257 -8.08 -4.19 10.46
C LEU A 257 -9.17 -3.53 11.32
N ALA A 258 -9.11 -2.20 11.50
CA ALA A 258 -10.09 -1.44 12.27
C ALA A 258 -11.49 -1.47 11.63
N GLN A 259 -11.56 -1.42 10.29
CA GLN A 259 -12.81 -1.49 9.54
C GLN A 259 -13.60 -2.79 9.79
N HIS A 260 -12.91 -3.83 10.16
CA HIS A 260 -13.49 -5.16 10.39
C HIS A 260 -13.46 -5.61 11.86
N GLY A 261 -13.36 -4.66 12.79
CA GLY A 261 -13.62 -4.84 14.21
C GLY A 261 -12.41 -4.98 15.12
N ALA A 262 -11.17 -4.91 14.62
CA ALA A 262 -9.99 -4.93 15.47
C ALA A 262 -9.87 -3.63 16.31
N ASP A 263 -9.36 -3.75 17.54
CA ASP A 263 -8.88 -2.60 18.31
C ASP A 263 -7.47 -2.27 17.85
N VAL A 264 -7.34 -1.21 17.06
CA VAL A 264 -6.06 -0.78 16.48
C VAL A 264 -5.52 0.43 17.22
N LEU A 265 -4.29 0.35 17.71
CA LEU A 265 -3.57 1.43 18.38
C LEU A 265 -2.25 1.72 17.68
N ASN A 266 -2.16 2.82 16.94
CA ASN A 266 -0.94 3.23 16.25
C ASN A 266 -0.08 4.15 17.14
N ILE A 267 1.22 3.90 17.18
CA ILE A 267 2.20 4.68 17.95
C ILE A 267 2.84 5.73 17.04
N TRP A 268 2.71 6.98 17.42
CA TRP A 268 3.44 8.12 16.85
C TRP A 268 4.60 8.51 17.74
N ARG A 269 5.72 8.90 17.14
CA ARG A 269 6.83 9.50 17.90
C ARG A 269 6.50 10.96 18.22
N PRO A 270 7.04 11.51 19.31
CA PRO A 270 7.01 12.95 19.54
C PRO A 270 7.54 13.71 18.32
N ASN A 271 6.86 14.78 17.92
CA ASN A 271 7.21 15.64 16.78
C ASN A 271 7.28 14.92 15.40
N GLU A 272 6.68 13.76 15.26
CA GLU A 272 6.54 13.10 13.96
C GLU A 272 5.48 13.80 13.12
N LEU A 273 5.86 14.28 11.92
CA LEU A 273 4.94 14.90 10.99
C LEU A 273 4.18 13.83 10.20
N GLU A 274 2.89 14.08 9.97
CA GLU A 274 2.10 13.45 8.93
C GLU A 274 1.29 14.50 8.19
N HIS A 275 1.10 14.32 6.88
CA HIS A 275 0.24 15.17 6.08
C HIS A 275 -1.24 14.84 6.33
N ASP A 276 -2.09 15.87 6.40
CA ASP A 276 -3.50 15.70 6.72
C ASP A 276 -4.21 14.76 5.73
N SER A 277 -3.91 14.87 4.43
CA SER A 277 -4.49 14.00 3.42
C SER A 277 -4.14 12.52 3.65
N THR A 278 -2.87 12.20 3.93
CA THR A 278 -2.45 10.83 4.21
C THR A 278 -2.98 10.33 5.53
N TYR A 279 -3.03 11.19 6.56
CA TYR A 279 -3.61 10.84 7.85
C TYR A 279 -5.11 10.52 7.72
N ASN A 280 -5.85 11.40 7.07
CA ASN A 280 -7.31 11.29 6.94
C ASN A 280 -7.74 10.07 6.14
N THR A 281 -6.96 9.63 5.14
CA THR A 281 -7.27 8.43 4.37
C THR A 281 -6.82 7.14 5.06
N ALA A 282 -5.61 7.10 5.61
CA ALA A 282 -4.99 5.85 6.07
C ALA A 282 -5.22 5.53 7.56
N ASN A 283 -5.73 6.49 8.35
CA ASN A 283 -5.95 6.30 9.80
C ASN A 283 -7.42 6.32 10.22
N VAL A 284 -8.35 6.17 9.27
CA VAL A 284 -9.78 6.01 9.60
C VAL A 284 -9.97 4.75 10.44
N GLY A 285 -10.66 4.88 11.56
CA GLY A 285 -10.90 3.78 12.50
C GLY A 285 -9.76 3.51 13.49
N VAL A 286 -8.60 4.12 13.29
CA VAL A 286 -7.39 3.85 14.07
C VAL A 286 -7.30 4.79 15.27
N ARG A 287 -7.16 4.23 16.47
CA ARG A 287 -6.73 4.97 17.67
C ARG A 287 -5.23 5.21 17.59
N SER A 288 -4.76 6.31 18.13
CA SER A 288 -3.32 6.57 18.14
C SER A 288 -2.84 7.26 19.42
N THR A 289 -1.61 6.94 19.81
CA THR A 289 -0.95 7.48 21.00
C THR A 289 0.45 7.95 20.66
N THR A 290 1.01 8.85 21.47
CA THR A 290 2.38 9.35 21.30
C THR A 290 3.30 8.73 22.35
N ILE A 291 4.33 7.99 21.90
CA ILE A 291 5.34 7.37 22.75
C ILE A 291 6.71 7.59 22.13
N ASP A 292 7.70 8.01 22.93
CA ASP A 292 9.10 8.04 22.50
C ASP A 292 9.72 6.63 22.57
N PRO A 293 10.00 5.95 21.43
CA PRO A 293 10.53 4.60 21.43
C PRO A 293 12.03 4.52 21.77
N TYR A 294 12.73 5.64 21.87
CA TYR A 294 14.17 5.66 22.10
C TYR A 294 14.53 5.64 23.60
N GLY A 295 13.64 6.17 24.45
CA GLY A 295 13.81 6.14 25.88
C GLY A 295 13.41 4.80 26.51
N PRO A 296 14.00 4.43 27.66
CA PRO A 296 13.69 3.16 28.35
C PRO A 296 12.22 3.06 28.78
N GLU A 297 11.63 4.16 29.26
CA GLU A 297 10.23 4.21 29.68
C GLU A 297 9.27 3.98 28.49
N GLY A 298 9.53 4.63 27.36
CA GLY A 298 8.72 4.46 26.16
C GLY A 298 8.81 3.04 25.61
N ARG A 299 10.00 2.44 25.57
CA ARG A 299 10.18 1.03 25.19
C ARG A 299 9.43 0.09 26.13
N ALA A 300 9.47 0.32 27.42
CA ALA A 300 8.73 -0.48 28.39
C ALA A 300 7.21 -0.41 28.15
N LYS A 301 6.67 0.79 27.87
CA LYS A 301 5.24 0.98 27.50
C LYS A 301 4.88 0.25 26.20
N ILE A 302 5.72 0.34 25.17
CA ILE A 302 5.49 -0.35 23.90
C ILE A 302 5.48 -1.87 24.10
N ARG A 303 6.43 -2.42 24.85
CA ARG A 303 6.46 -3.87 25.16
C ARG A 303 5.24 -4.31 25.95
N ALA A 304 4.78 -3.51 26.92
CA ALA A 304 3.56 -3.81 27.65
C ALA A 304 2.33 -3.90 26.73
N LEU A 305 2.21 -2.99 25.76
CA LEU A 305 1.16 -3.05 24.76
C LEU A 305 1.31 -4.26 23.82
N LEU A 306 2.54 -4.58 23.43
CA LEU A 306 2.84 -5.70 22.52
C LEU A 306 2.45 -7.06 23.13
N ARG A 307 2.66 -7.27 24.45
CA ARG A 307 2.28 -8.55 25.14
C ARG A 307 0.82 -8.89 24.98
N ASP A 308 -0.03 -7.89 24.87
CA ASP A 308 -1.49 -8.06 24.73
C ASP A 308 -2.00 -7.90 23.28
N ALA A 309 -1.09 -7.71 22.33
CA ALA A 309 -1.41 -7.58 20.92
C ALA A 309 -1.46 -8.95 20.20
N ASP A 310 -2.30 -9.05 19.21
CA ASP A 310 -2.36 -10.17 18.28
C ASP A 310 -1.52 -9.92 17.03
N ILE A 311 -1.44 -8.65 16.62
CA ILE A 311 -0.76 -8.17 15.42
C ILE A 311 0.14 -7.00 15.79
N PHE A 312 1.34 -6.96 15.22
CA PHE A 312 2.18 -5.75 15.17
C PHE A 312 2.45 -5.41 13.70
N TYR A 313 2.23 -4.15 13.29
CA TYR A 313 2.46 -3.72 11.91
C TYR A 313 3.31 -2.45 11.83
N ALA A 314 4.23 -2.39 10.84
CA ALA A 314 5.10 -1.24 10.63
C ALA A 314 5.58 -1.14 9.18
N ASN A 315 5.86 0.09 8.72
CA ASN A 315 6.54 0.38 7.47
C ASN A 315 7.74 1.31 7.72
N ARG A 316 8.53 0.97 8.71
CA ARG A 316 9.72 1.75 9.08
C ARG A 316 10.92 1.35 8.21
N ARG A 317 11.88 2.27 8.07
CA ARG A 317 13.13 1.99 7.34
C ARG A 317 13.82 0.77 7.93
N PRO A 318 14.49 -0.05 7.11
CA PRO A 318 15.27 -1.18 7.60
C PRO A 318 16.24 -0.80 8.72
N GLY A 319 16.36 -1.63 9.74
CA GLY A 319 17.17 -1.38 10.93
C GLY A 319 16.53 -0.46 11.97
N TYR A 320 15.33 0.09 11.73
CA TYR A 320 14.66 0.92 12.71
C TYR A 320 14.05 0.11 13.86
N LEU A 321 13.34 -0.96 13.54
CA LEU A 321 12.68 -1.79 14.55
C LEU A 321 13.69 -2.49 15.45
N GLU A 322 14.79 -2.96 14.90
CA GLU A 322 15.92 -3.54 15.64
C GLU A 322 16.51 -2.55 16.65
N LYS A 323 16.68 -1.27 16.29
CA LYS A 323 17.19 -0.23 17.20
C LYS A 323 16.32 0.01 18.42
N ILE A 324 15.02 -0.28 18.33
CA ILE A 324 14.07 -0.06 19.43
C ILE A 324 13.63 -1.37 20.10
N GLY A 325 14.20 -2.52 19.70
CA GLY A 325 13.91 -3.83 20.27
C GLY A 325 12.55 -4.39 19.87
N LEU A 326 12.16 -4.20 18.60
CA LEU A 326 10.89 -4.63 18.00
C LEU A 326 11.10 -5.31 16.64
N SER A 327 12.27 -5.94 16.39
CA SER A 327 12.40 -6.84 15.25
C SER A 327 11.33 -7.94 15.31
N ALA A 328 11.13 -8.66 14.23
CA ALA A 328 10.14 -9.73 14.20
C ALA A 328 10.44 -10.82 15.25
N GLU A 329 11.69 -11.16 15.41
CA GLU A 329 12.20 -12.15 16.38
C GLU A 329 12.07 -11.65 17.82
N GLU A 330 12.41 -10.37 18.08
CA GLU A 330 12.23 -9.75 19.40
C GLU A 330 10.76 -9.64 19.78
N ALA A 331 9.91 -9.28 18.82
CA ALA A 331 8.46 -9.23 19.02
C ALA A 331 7.88 -10.63 19.31
N ALA A 332 8.32 -11.67 18.59
CA ALA A 332 7.91 -13.05 18.82
C ALA A 332 8.40 -13.59 20.17
N ALA A 333 9.57 -13.19 20.63
CA ALA A 333 10.08 -13.53 21.95
C ALA A 333 9.29 -12.85 23.08
N GLU A 334 8.89 -11.56 22.90
CA GLU A 334 8.09 -10.81 23.86
C GLU A 334 6.63 -11.29 23.90
N ARG A 335 6.06 -11.63 22.73
CA ARG A 335 4.68 -12.10 22.54
C ARG A 335 4.68 -13.34 21.63
N PRO A 336 4.89 -14.54 22.17
CA PRO A 336 4.68 -15.78 21.41
C PRO A 336 3.27 -15.83 20.81
N GLY A 337 3.15 -16.12 19.51
CA GLY A 337 1.90 -16.05 18.76
C GLY A 337 1.61 -14.71 18.08
N ILE A 338 2.52 -13.73 18.13
CA ILE A 338 2.37 -12.46 17.42
C ILE A 338 2.41 -12.63 15.89
N ILE A 339 1.58 -11.87 15.17
CA ILE A 339 1.70 -11.70 13.72
C ILE A 339 2.43 -10.38 13.47
N HIS A 340 3.65 -10.44 12.97
CA HIS A 340 4.49 -9.27 12.70
C HIS A 340 4.42 -8.90 11.21
N VAL A 341 3.91 -7.72 10.90
CA VAL A 341 3.72 -7.24 9.52
C VAL A 341 4.75 -6.15 9.20
N SER A 342 5.52 -6.34 8.16
CA SER A 342 6.58 -5.41 7.74
C SER A 342 6.44 -5.07 6.26
N VAL A 343 6.52 -3.77 5.95
CA VAL A 343 6.43 -3.23 4.60
C VAL A 343 7.67 -2.43 4.27
N THR A 344 8.26 -2.69 3.10
CA THR A 344 9.49 -2.04 2.62
C THR A 344 9.34 -1.51 1.20
N LEU A 345 10.31 -0.73 0.71
CA LEU A 345 10.36 -0.30 -0.68
C LEU A 345 10.72 -1.46 -1.64
N ALA A 346 11.80 -2.19 -1.34
CA ALA A 346 12.39 -3.14 -2.27
C ALA A 346 12.81 -4.47 -1.62
N GLY A 347 12.15 -4.86 -0.52
CA GLY A 347 12.46 -6.08 0.22
C GLY A 347 13.50 -5.88 1.32
N GLU A 348 13.88 -6.98 1.96
CA GLU A 348 14.78 -7.00 3.11
C GLU A 348 16.17 -7.56 2.76
N SER A 349 16.42 -7.81 1.48
CA SER A 349 17.69 -8.32 0.95
C SER A 349 18.05 -7.65 -0.37
N GLY A 350 19.33 -7.79 -0.75
CA GLY A 350 19.84 -7.28 -2.01
C GLY A 350 20.26 -5.80 -1.98
N PRO A 351 20.74 -5.29 -3.13
CA PRO A 351 21.35 -3.96 -3.20
C PRO A 351 20.46 -2.80 -2.79
N TRP A 352 19.13 -2.94 -2.96
CA TRP A 352 18.17 -1.87 -2.68
C TRP A 352 17.48 -1.97 -1.31
N MET A 353 17.87 -2.93 -0.47
CA MET A 353 17.21 -3.15 0.83
C MET A 353 17.20 -1.91 1.75
N HIS A 354 18.17 -1.03 1.63
CA HIS A 354 18.28 0.18 2.46
C HIS A 354 17.77 1.45 1.78
N ARG A 355 17.28 1.35 0.53
CA ARG A 355 16.71 2.50 -0.17
C ARG A 355 15.48 3.05 0.57
N VAL A 356 15.40 4.37 0.56
CA VAL A 356 14.20 5.10 1.00
C VAL A 356 13.35 5.42 -0.20
N GLY A 357 12.03 5.31 -0.03
CA GLY A 357 11.10 5.63 -1.10
C GLY A 357 9.67 5.63 -0.64
N PHE A 358 8.83 5.99 -1.58
CA PHE A 358 7.37 6.03 -1.49
C PHE A 358 6.78 5.25 -2.67
N ASP A 359 5.46 5.27 -2.81
CA ASP A 359 4.73 4.68 -3.93
C ASP A 359 5.36 5.03 -5.29
N GLN A 360 5.55 6.33 -5.56
CA GLN A 360 6.09 6.83 -6.82
C GLN A 360 7.54 6.40 -7.07
N THR A 361 8.29 6.09 -6.01
CA THR A 361 9.63 5.52 -6.18
C THR A 361 9.57 4.14 -6.83
N ALA A 362 8.62 3.30 -6.43
CA ALA A 362 8.42 2.00 -7.07
C ALA A 362 8.01 2.16 -8.55
N GLY A 363 7.13 3.12 -8.86
CA GLY A 363 6.75 3.46 -10.24
C GLY A 363 7.92 3.98 -11.08
N ALA A 364 8.78 4.83 -10.50
CA ALA A 364 9.98 5.35 -11.18
C ALA A 364 11.01 4.23 -11.47
N LEU A 365 11.17 3.30 -10.54
CA LEU A 365 12.11 2.19 -10.67
C LEU A 365 11.62 1.09 -11.63
N SER A 366 10.29 0.93 -11.79
CA SER A 366 9.68 -0.17 -12.55
C SER A 366 9.45 0.12 -14.04
N GLY A 367 9.59 1.36 -14.46
CA GLY A 367 9.31 1.79 -15.83
C GLY A 367 7.90 2.35 -16.04
N ILE A 368 7.00 2.19 -15.09
CA ILE A 368 5.61 2.64 -15.19
C ILE A 368 5.53 4.12 -15.59
N MET A 369 6.32 4.99 -14.94
CA MET A 369 6.24 6.43 -15.18
C MET A 369 6.75 6.86 -16.57
N LEU A 370 7.69 6.15 -17.15
CA LEU A 370 8.10 6.40 -18.54
C LEU A 370 7.01 5.92 -19.51
N MET A 371 6.41 4.76 -19.27
CA MET A 371 5.34 4.21 -20.11
C MET A 371 4.01 5.00 -20.00
N GLU A 372 3.75 5.68 -18.90
CA GLU A 372 2.59 6.60 -18.78
C GLU A 372 2.79 7.89 -19.59
N GLY A 373 4.03 8.19 -19.99
CA GLY A 373 4.36 9.31 -20.88
C GLY A 373 3.82 9.11 -22.30
N ALA A 374 4.07 10.10 -23.16
CA ALA A 374 3.50 10.13 -24.52
C ALA A 374 3.97 8.95 -25.41
N ASP A 375 5.17 8.43 -25.16
CA ASP A 375 5.76 7.35 -25.97
C ASP A 375 5.23 5.95 -25.57
N GLY A 376 4.42 5.86 -24.49
CA GLY A 376 3.83 4.60 -24.02
C GLY A 376 4.88 3.52 -23.75
N VAL A 377 4.60 2.30 -24.16
CA VAL A 377 5.53 1.15 -23.99
C VAL A 377 6.81 1.26 -24.82
N ALA A 378 6.85 2.13 -25.82
CA ALA A 378 8.04 2.41 -26.62
C ALA A 378 8.98 3.46 -25.96
N ALA A 379 8.69 3.87 -24.71
CA ALA A 379 9.45 4.89 -24.01
C ALA A 379 10.93 4.49 -23.84
N GLU A 380 11.79 5.41 -24.21
CA GLU A 380 13.25 5.33 -24.03
C GLU A 380 13.67 5.96 -22.70
N PRO A 381 14.89 5.73 -22.20
CA PRO A 381 15.37 6.29 -20.95
C PRO A 381 15.29 7.83 -20.83
N THR A 382 15.23 8.54 -21.95
CA THR A 382 15.13 10.01 -22.03
C THR A 382 13.74 10.52 -22.39
N SER A 383 12.79 9.63 -22.63
CA SER A 383 11.39 9.97 -22.90
C SER A 383 10.78 10.76 -21.74
N THR A 384 9.89 11.69 -22.08
CA THR A 384 9.22 12.51 -21.05
C THR A 384 8.26 11.66 -20.23
N PRO A 385 8.46 11.56 -18.91
CA PRO A 385 7.60 10.76 -18.04
C PRO A 385 6.26 11.45 -17.75
N ALA A 386 5.30 10.64 -17.33
CA ALA A 386 4.07 11.12 -16.73
C ALA A 386 3.74 10.31 -15.46
N LEU A 387 2.92 10.89 -14.59
CA LEU A 387 2.28 10.16 -13.52
C LEU A 387 1.12 9.34 -14.08
N PRO A 388 0.82 8.16 -13.51
CA PRO A 388 -0.44 7.48 -13.77
C PRO A 388 -1.64 8.39 -13.53
N TYR A 389 -2.76 8.11 -14.18
CA TYR A 389 -4.02 8.84 -13.96
C TYR A 389 -4.37 8.94 -12.47
N ILE A 390 -4.09 7.90 -11.71
CA ILE A 390 -4.13 7.90 -10.24
C ILE A 390 -2.71 7.73 -9.72
N SER A 391 -2.21 8.73 -9.02
CA SER A 391 -0.78 8.87 -8.74
C SER A 391 -0.25 8.00 -7.60
N VAL A 392 -1.11 7.35 -6.79
CA VAL A 392 -0.73 6.45 -5.69
C VAL A 392 -1.49 5.14 -5.83
N VAL A 393 -0.81 4.09 -6.21
CA VAL A 393 -1.39 2.77 -6.51
C VAL A 393 -0.81 1.69 -5.61
N ASN A 394 0.52 1.61 -5.56
CA ASN A 394 1.24 0.52 -4.91
C ASN A 394 0.99 0.47 -3.39
N ASP A 395 0.95 1.64 -2.73
CA ASP A 395 0.74 1.75 -1.27
C ASP A 395 -0.60 1.15 -0.83
N TYR A 396 -1.68 1.46 -1.55
CA TYR A 396 -3.02 0.95 -1.22
C TYR A 396 -3.13 -0.54 -1.50
N VAL A 397 -2.71 -0.98 -2.68
CA VAL A 397 -2.72 -2.40 -3.05
C VAL A 397 -1.89 -3.22 -2.07
N LEU A 398 -0.72 -2.71 -1.69
CA LEU A 398 0.14 -3.37 -0.72
C LEU A 398 -0.55 -3.50 0.64
N SER A 399 -1.25 -2.46 1.14
CA SER A 399 -1.95 -2.53 2.43
C SER A 399 -3.03 -3.61 2.44
N TRP A 400 -3.82 -3.74 1.35
CA TRP A 400 -4.84 -4.77 1.24
C TRP A 400 -4.25 -6.18 1.17
N LEU A 401 -3.18 -6.37 0.41
CA LEU A 401 -2.50 -7.65 0.32
C LEU A 401 -1.76 -8.01 1.62
N ALA A 402 -1.19 -7.02 2.32
CA ALA A 402 -0.59 -7.22 3.65
C ALA A 402 -1.65 -7.64 4.67
N THR A 403 -2.83 -7.03 4.62
CA THR A 403 -3.98 -7.44 5.44
C THR A 403 -4.41 -8.86 5.09
N THR A 404 -4.49 -9.23 3.80
CA THR A 404 -4.78 -10.61 3.36
C THR A 404 -3.81 -11.61 3.98
N GLY A 405 -2.49 -11.35 3.90
CA GLY A 405 -1.46 -12.20 4.51
C GLY A 405 -1.57 -12.26 6.03
N THR A 406 -1.90 -11.14 6.67
CA THR A 406 -2.11 -11.05 8.12
C THR A 406 -3.26 -11.94 8.59
N LEU A 407 -4.38 -11.93 7.87
CA LEU A 407 -5.55 -12.76 8.17
C LEU A 407 -5.25 -14.26 7.97
N ALA A 408 -4.53 -14.60 6.91
CA ALA A 408 -4.08 -15.99 6.69
C ALA A 408 -3.14 -16.45 7.81
N ALA A 409 -2.22 -15.60 8.27
CA ALA A 409 -1.34 -15.90 9.40
C ALA A 409 -2.09 -16.04 10.73
N LEU A 410 -3.13 -15.23 10.97
CA LEU A 410 -4.00 -15.38 12.15
C LEU A 410 -4.73 -16.72 12.17
N MET A 411 -5.23 -17.20 11.02
CA MET A 411 -5.86 -18.51 10.92
C MET A 411 -4.85 -19.64 11.18
N ARG A 412 -3.62 -19.54 10.63
CA ARG A 412 -2.53 -20.51 10.92
C ARG A 412 -2.18 -20.51 12.41
N ARG A 413 -2.05 -19.35 13.04
CA ARG A 413 -1.81 -19.25 14.48
C ARG A 413 -2.92 -19.94 15.28
N ALA A 414 -4.17 -19.78 14.86
CA ALA A 414 -5.32 -20.36 15.56
C ALA A 414 -5.35 -21.89 15.49
N THR A 415 -4.85 -22.51 14.41
CA THR A 415 -4.84 -23.96 14.19
C THR A 415 -3.51 -24.61 14.57
N ASP A 416 -2.40 -24.03 14.12
CA ASP A 416 -1.06 -24.64 14.18
C ASP A 416 -0.17 -24.01 15.27
N GLY A 417 -0.62 -22.89 15.86
CA GLY A 417 0.19 -22.10 16.77
C GLY A 417 1.35 -21.38 16.03
N GLY A 418 2.22 -20.77 16.80
CA GLY A 418 3.41 -20.09 16.30
C GLY A 418 3.21 -18.58 16.03
N SER A 419 4.33 -17.88 16.02
CA SER A 419 4.44 -16.49 15.57
C SER A 419 4.77 -16.45 14.09
N TYR A 420 4.22 -15.46 13.38
CA TYR A 420 4.41 -15.35 11.94
C TYR A 420 4.87 -13.94 11.55
N ARG A 421 5.72 -13.87 10.54
CA ARG A 421 6.11 -12.65 9.86
C ARG A 421 5.43 -12.58 8.51
N VAL A 422 4.82 -11.42 8.21
CA VAL A 422 4.20 -11.11 6.91
C VAL A 422 4.98 -9.96 6.31
N THR A 423 5.58 -10.15 5.12
CA THR A 423 6.39 -9.12 4.45
C THR A 423 5.96 -8.92 3.01
N LEU A 424 5.92 -7.64 2.62
CA LEU A 424 5.66 -7.20 1.25
C LEU A 424 6.58 -6.01 0.92
N ASN A 425 6.77 -5.75 -0.37
CA ASN A 425 7.50 -4.57 -0.81
C ASN A 425 6.86 -3.89 -2.03
N LEU A 426 6.97 -2.57 -2.10
CA LEU A 426 6.32 -1.73 -3.12
C LEU A 426 6.81 -2.07 -4.54
N THR A 427 8.11 -2.30 -4.72
CA THR A 427 8.66 -2.60 -6.05
C THR A 427 8.16 -3.96 -6.56
N ARG A 428 7.94 -4.94 -5.66
CA ARG A 428 7.35 -6.24 -6.03
C ARG A 428 5.88 -6.10 -6.43
N ILE A 429 5.13 -5.18 -5.77
CA ILE A 429 3.77 -4.84 -6.18
C ILE A 429 3.78 -4.22 -7.58
N ALA A 430 4.65 -3.22 -7.84
CA ALA A 430 4.75 -2.60 -9.16
C ALA A 430 5.07 -3.62 -10.27
N THR A 431 5.99 -4.57 -10.03
CA THR A 431 6.30 -5.64 -10.98
C THR A 431 5.15 -6.63 -11.16
N TRP A 432 4.38 -6.91 -10.10
CA TRP A 432 3.16 -7.72 -10.21
C TRP A 432 2.10 -7.01 -11.05
N ILE A 433 1.89 -5.71 -10.87
CA ILE A 433 0.95 -4.92 -11.68
C ILE A 433 1.32 -5.02 -13.16
N LEU A 434 2.59 -4.84 -13.52
CA LEU A 434 3.06 -5.00 -14.90
C LEU A 434 2.82 -6.40 -15.45
N SER A 435 2.94 -7.44 -14.63
CA SER A 435 2.75 -8.84 -15.04
C SER A 435 1.28 -9.20 -15.37
N LEU A 436 0.32 -8.32 -15.03
CA LEU A 436 -1.10 -8.50 -15.38
C LEU A 436 -1.43 -8.05 -16.81
N GLY A 437 -0.46 -7.50 -17.54
CA GLY A 437 -0.61 -6.91 -18.87
C GLY A 437 -0.55 -5.39 -18.84
N VAL A 438 -0.10 -4.82 -19.93
CA VAL A 438 0.07 -3.38 -20.13
C VAL A 438 -0.76 -2.96 -21.33
N PHE A 439 -1.58 -1.93 -21.19
CA PHE A 439 -2.34 -1.40 -22.30
C PHE A 439 -1.47 -0.57 -23.24
N ASP A 440 -1.79 -0.64 -24.52
CA ASP A 440 -1.45 0.42 -25.45
C ASP A 440 -2.08 1.73 -24.95
N ARG A 441 -1.29 2.81 -25.00
CA ARG A 441 -1.71 4.08 -24.42
C ARG A 441 -2.91 4.68 -25.13
N ASP A 442 -2.90 4.63 -26.47
CA ASP A 442 -3.97 5.21 -27.30
C ASP A 442 -5.26 4.44 -27.09
N TYR A 443 -5.20 3.10 -27.06
CA TYR A 443 -6.35 2.25 -26.73
C TYR A 443 -6.92 2.57 -25.33
N ALA A 444 -6.05 2.69 -24.32
CA ALA A 444 -6.50 3.02 -22.98
C ALA A 444 -7.21 4.38 -22.91
N HIS A 445 -6.68 5.39 -23.62
CA HIS A 445 -7.27 6.72 -23.67
C HIS A 445 -8.59 6.79 -24.48
N GLU A 446 -8.73 5.95 -25.52
CA GLU A 446 -9.95 5.88 -26.34
C GLU A 446 -11.12 5.24 -25.59
N VAL A 447 -10.84 4.16 -24.83
CA VAL A 447 -11.86 3.30 -24.23
C VAL A 447 -12.28 3.77 -22.83
N ALA A 448 -11.30 4.27 -22.02
CA ALA A 448 -11.52 4.66 -20.64
C ALA A 448 -12.46 5.86 -20.49
N LEU A 449 -12.96 6.06 -19.27
CA LEU A 449 -13.87 7.16 -18.90
C LEU A 449 -15.13 7.20 -19.79
N ASN A 450 -15.62 6.02 -20.17
CA ASN A 450 -16.79 5.93 -21.04
C ASN A 450 -17.99 6.66 -20.41
N PRO A 451 -18.64 7.58 -21.13
CA PRO A 451 -19.73 8.39 -20.57
C PRO A 451 -21.04 7.62 -20.36
N ASP A 452 -21.20 6.44 -20.97
CA ASP A 452 -22.37 5.58 -20.77
C ASP A 452 -22.19 4.83 -19.42
N PRO A 453 -23.06 5.08 -18.42
CA PRO A 453 -22.95 4.44 -17.12
C PRO A 453 -23.18 2.92 -17.16
N ASP A 454 -23.78 2.41 -18.22
CA ASP A 454 -23.98 0.97 -18.43
C ASP A 454 -22.77 0.30 -19.10
N SER A 455 -21.82 1.09 -19.63
CA SER A 455 -20.59 0.58 -20.20
C SER A 455 -19.73 -0.16 -19.15
N PRO A 456 -19.08 -1.27 -19.51
CA PRO A 456 -18.11 -1.92 -18.65
C PRO A 456 -16.88 -1.05 -18.34
N HIS A 457 -16.62 -0.02 -19.14
CA HIS A 457 -15.50 0.92 -19.03
C HIS A 457 -15.88 2.27 -18.42
N ALA A 458 -17.11 2.40 -17.88
CA ALA A 458 -17.53 3.63 -17.22
C ALA A 458 -16.71 3.89 -15.94
N TYR A 459 -16.43 5.16 -15.66
CA TYR A 459 -15.84 5.58 -14.38
C TYR A 459 -16.94 6.21 -13.54
N LEU A 460 -17.52 5.42 -12.64
CA LEU A 460 -18.68 5.81 -11.84
C LEU A 460 -18.26 6.48 -10.54
N ASP A 461 -19.05 7.42 -10.05
CA ASP A 461 -18.85 8.04 -8.74
C ASP A 461 -18.79 6.98 -7.63
N PRO A 462 -17.90 7.14 -6.64
CA PRO A 462 -17.72 6.16 -5.58
C PRO A 462 -18.85 6.22 -4.54
N ASP A 463 -19.04 5.11 -3.84
CA ASP A 463 -19.82 5.11 -2.61
C ASP A 463 -19.02 5.79 -1.50
N THR A 464 -19.63 6.78 -0.85
CA THR A 464 -19.03 7.54 0.25
C THR A 464 -19.78 7.31 1.56
N PHE A 465 -19.12 7.66 2.66
CA PHE A 465 -19.75 7.74 3.97
C PHE A 465 -19.37 9.04 4.67
N THR A 466 -20.19 9.47 5.61
CA THR A 466 -19.94 10.65 6.43
C THR A 466 -20.00 10.32 7.90
N ALA A 467 -19.29 11.09 8.72
CA ALA A 467 -19.35 10.97 10.17
C ALA A 467 -18.96 12.28 10.87
N ASP A 468 -19.59 12.57 11.99
CA ASP A 468 -19.11 13.59 12.90
C ASP A 468 -17.97 13.03 13.76
N THR A 469 -16.85 13.74 13.76
CA THR A 469 -15.63 13.32 14.43
C THR A 469 -15.10 14.44 15.34
N PRO A 470 -14.17 14.15 16.27
CA PRO A 470 -13.51 15.20 17.04
C PRO A 470 -12.73 16.22 16.20
N LEU A 471 -12.42 15.91 14.93
CA LEU A 471 -11.76 16.83 14.00
C LEU A 471 -12.73 17.62 13.13
N GLY A 472 -14.01 17.26 13.14
CA GLY A 472 -15.06 17.89 12.36
C GLY A 472 -15.89 16.88 11.55
N HIS A 473 -16.71 17.39 10.65
CA HIS A 473 -17.51 16.56 9.75
C HIS A 473 -16.64 15.96 8.65
N TYR A 474 -16.52 14.63 8.64
CA TYR A 474 -15.68 13.90 7.69
C TYR A 474 -16.52 13.21 6.63
N GLN A 475 -16.10 13.29 5.38
CA GLN A 475 -16.55 12.47 4.27
C GLN A 475 -15.37 11.63 3.77
N GLY A 476 -15.60 10.34 3.57
CA GLY A 476 -14.60 9.42 3.04
C GLY A 476 -15.18 8.46 2.03
N VAL A 477 -14.29 7.82 1.27
CA VAL A 477 -14.63 6.79 0.28
C VAL A 477 -14.67 5.42 0.96
N THR A 478 -15.73 4.63 0.70
CA THR A 478 -15.83 3.24 1.17
C THR A 478 -14.82 2.35 0.43
N ASP A 479 -14.68 1.09 0.83
CA ASP A 479 -13.81 0.14 0.12
C ASP A 479 -14.39 -0.34 -1.23
N GLN A 480 -15.54 0.19 -1.67
CA GLN A 480 -16.20 -0.15 -2.95
C GLN A 480 -16.44 -1.66 -3.13
N VAL A 481 -16.36 -2.44 -2.06
CA VAL A 481 -16.66 -3.88 -2.03
C VAL A 481 -17.85 -4.15 -1.13
N THR A 482 -18.77 -4.95 -1.60
CA THR A 482 -19.95 -5.37 -0.82
C THR A 482 -19.74 -6.79 -0.31
N MET A 483 -19.81 -6.96 1.02
CA MET A 483 -19.83 -8.25 1.72
C MET A 483 -21.22 -8.45 2.31
N SER A 484 -21.91 -9.52 1.94
CA SER A 484 -23.34 -9.68 2.24
C SER A 484 -23.68 -9.95 3.72
N ARG A 485 -22.71 -10.38 4.53
CA ARG A 485 -22.92 -10.70 5.96
C ARG A 485 -22.11 -9.80 6.90
N THR A 486 -20.88 -9.49 6.55
CA THR A 486 -19.96 -8.71 7.40
C THR A 486 -19.42 -7.48 6.67
N PRO A 487 -20.31 -6.54 6.26
CA PRO A 487 -19.85 -5.30 5.64
C PRO A 487 -18.91 -4.55 6.59
N GLY A 488 -17.86 -3.95 6.03
CA GLY A 488 -16.90 -3.18 6.80
C GLY A 488 -17.55 -1.97 7.46
N ARG A 489 -17.24 -1.72 8.73
CA ARG A 489 -17.70 -0.54 9.49
C ARG A 489 -16.65 -0.11 10.50
N PHE A 490 -16.53 1.19 10.73
CA PHE A 490 -15.62 1.74 11.72
C PHE A 490 -16.33 2.00 13.05
N ARG A 491 -15.69 1.61 14.15
CA ARG A 491 -16.15 1.98 15.50
C ARG A 491 -15.92 3.45 15.78
N TYR A 492 -14.79 3.98 15.31
CA TYR A 492 -14.43 5.39 15.27
C TYR A 492 -14.09 5.74 13.83
N VAL A 493 -14.39 6.92 13.37
CA VAL A 493 -14.02 7.30 12.00
C VAL A 493 -12.66 7.97 12.00
N LEU A 494 -12.53 9.17 12.49
CA LEU A 494 -11.27 9.89 12.48
C LEU A 494 -11.01 10.50 13.87
N LEU A 495 -9.90 10.10 14.49
CA LEU A 495 -9.49 10.59 15.80
C LEU A 495 -8.26 11.49 15.67
N PRO A 496 -8.08 12.48 16.58
CA PRO A 496 -6.86 13.28 16.62
C PRO A 496 -5.62 12.41 16.78
N ARG A 497 -4.59 12.69 15.99
CA ARG A 497 -3.31 11.99 16.05
C ARG A 497 -2.69 12.11 17.45
N GLY A 498 -2.34 10.95 18.04
CA GLY A 498 -1.77 10.88 19.37
C GLY A 498 -2.76 11.14 20.51
N GLY A 499 -4.06 11.30 20.22
CA GLY A 499 -5.09 11.69 21.18
C GLY A 499 -5.64 10.56 22.06
N SER A 500 -5.22 9.32 21.86
CA SER A 500 -5.68 8.18 22.65
C SER A 500 -4.69 7.81 23.76
N ALA A 501 -5.21 7.35 24.88
CA ALA A 501 -4.37 6.78 25.94
C ALA A 501 -3.64 5.51 25.43
N PRO A 502 -2.42 5.22 25.91
CA PRO A 502 -1.64 4.05 25.56
C PRO A 502 -2.13 2.79 26.27
N VAL A 503 -3.39 2.44 26.06
CA VAL A 503 -4.06 1.29 26.68
C VAL A 503 -4.99 0.62 25.66
N TRP A 504 -5.16 -0.68 25.80
CA TRP A 504 -6.14 -1.43 25.03
C TRP A 504 -7.56 -1.19 25.55
N LEU A 505 -8.51 -1.25 24.63
CA LEU A 505 -9.92 -1.31 25.02
C LEU A 505 -10.23 -2.70 25.61
N PRO A 506 -11.27 -2.81 26.47
CA PRO A 506 -11.76 -4.11 26.93
C PRO A 506 -12.07 -5.01 25.72
N ARG A 507 -11.61 -6.26 25.76
CA ARG A 507 -12.05 -7.28 24.80
C ARG A 507 -13.53 -7.53 25.12
N HIS A 508 -14.43 -7.11 24.25
CA HIS A 508 -15.82 -7.46 24.38
C HIS A 508 -15.93 -8.97 24.11
N SER A 509 -16.47 -9.68 25.09
CA SER A 509 -16.86 -11.09 24.98
C SER A 509 -18.03 -11.26 24.02
#